data_851325e481aab95e7663a4dd959c8a59
#
_entry.id   851325e481aab95e7663a4dd959c8a59
#
_cell.length_a   1.000
_cell.length_b   1.000
_cell.length_c   1.000
_cell.angle_alpha   90.00
_cell.angle_beta   90.00
_cell.angle_gamma   90.00
#
_symmetry.space_group_name_H-M   'P 1'
#
loop_
_entity.id
_entity.type
_entity.pdbx_description
1 polymer ?
#
loop_
_entity_poly.entity_id
_entity_poly.type
_entity_poly.pdbx_seq_one_letter_code
_entity_poly.pdbx_strand_id
1 'polypeptide(L)'
;FKTPSREAEFYKKTEQEKIQAESTSKEIMLYRIPNDGHKILFVHGWNGRSSQFYRIIELLSDNGYDITAVDLPGHGRSTRSITNLPEITDLVSEITKSRGPYHGIICHSFGGVAALNAVRLGATFQKLVLISPGVYEIKPMFKTFVGLFGLDEEYYADRLFDLAESLYGASPGEFGLDRFSNQIETETLIVHCVDDKEAKKEIAVTLHSDMKNTVLHLTEGLGHRRILRDEKVAELVMNFL
;
A
#
# COMPACT_ATOMS: atom_id res chain seq x y z
N PHE A 1 2.68 8.96 17.63
CA PHE A 1 1.25 8.93 17.27
C PHE A 1 0.47 8.18 18.36
N LYS A 2 -0.64 8.76 18.84
CA LYS A 2 -1.52 8.07 19.79
C LYS A 2 -2.44 7.15 18.98
N THR A 3 -2.38 5.84 19.21
CA THR A 3 -3.26 4.87 18.55
C THR A 3 -4.71 5.14 18.98
N PRO A 4 -5.66 5.28 18.05
CA PRO A 4 -7.08 5.40 18.39
C PRO A 4 -7.58 4.15 19.14
N SER A 5 -8.51 4.34 20.08
CA SER A 5 -9.06 3.24 20.88
C SER A 5 -9.63 2.09 20.03
N ARG A 6 -10.26 2.41 18.89
CA ARG A 6 -10.81 1.43 17.95
C ARG A 6 -9.77 0.49 17.32
N GLU A 7 -8.49 0.88 17.31
CA GLU A 7 -7.38 0.07 16.76
C GLU A 7 -6.63 -0.71 17.87
N ALA A 8 -7.03 -0.54 19.15
CA ALA A 8 -6.31 -1.15 20.27
C ALA A 8 -6.39 -2.68 20.28
N GLU A 9 -7.53 -3.23 19.88
CA GLU A 9 -7.74 -4.68 19.83
C GLU A 9 -6.85 -5.37 18.79
N PHE A 10 -6.52 -4.71 17.68
CA PHE A 10 -5.56 -5.22 16.71
C PHE A 10 -4.23 -5.61 17.37
N TYR A 11 -3.68 -4.74 18.21
CA TYR A 11 -2.40 -5.01 18.88
C TYR A 11 -2.46 -6.10 19.95
N LYS A 12 -3.65 -6.39 20.49
CA LYS A 12 -3.84 -7.47 21.46
C LYS A 12 -4.02 -8.83 20.78
N LYS A 13 -4.64 -8.84 19.59
CA LYS A 13 -4.93 -10.05 18.83
C LYS A 13 -3.75 -10.51 17.98
N THR A 14 -2.77 -9.65 17.72
CA THR A 14 -1.63 -9.95 16.85
C THR A 14 -0.39 -10.37 17.62
N GLU A 15 0.30 -11.38 17.11
CA GLU A 15 1.71 -11.62 17.42
C GLU A 15 2.54 -10.48 16.80
N GLN A 16 3.45 -9.92 17.60
CA GLN A 16 4.27 -8.78 17.17
C GLN A 16 5.71 -9.26 17.03
N GLU A 17 6.25 -9.13 15.82
CA GLU A 17 7.61 -9.55 15.48
C GLU A 17 8.40 -8.35 14.96
N LYS A 18 9.60 -8.14 15.49
CA LYS A 18 10.57 -7.22 14.94
C LYS A 18 11.54 -7.99 14.07
N ILE A 19 11.67 -7.58 12.83
CA ILE A 19 12.64 -8.15 11.91
C ILE A 19 13.67 -7.10 11.53
N GLN A 20 14.91 -7.53 11.34
CA GLN A 20 15.92 -6.72 10.65
C GLN A 20 15.76 -6.97 9.15
N ALA A 21 15.17 -6.02 8.43
CA ALA A 21 15.00 -6.16 7.00
C ALA A 21 16.33 -5.86 6.29
N GLU A 22 16.77 -6.77 5.43
CA GLU A 22 18.04 -6.64 4.70
C GLU A 22 17.98 -5.50 3.68
N SER A 23 16.87 -5.40 2.97
CA SER A 23 16.63 -4.39 1.92
C SER A 23 16.71 -2.95 2.43
N THR A 24 16.35 -2.72 3.69
CA THR A 24 16.28 -1.37 4.27
C THR A 24 17.34 -1.12 5.34
N SER A 25 18.02 -2.16 5.81
CA SER A 25 18.90 -2.14 7.00
C SER A 25 18.22 -1.54 8.24
N LYS A 26 16.89 -1.68 8.37
CA LYS A 26 16.07 -1.12 9.44
C LYS A 26 15.29 -2.20 10.17
N GLU A 27 14.99 -1.94 11.44
CA GLU A 27 14.06 -2.77 12.20
C GLU A 27 12.62 -2.46 11.76
N ILE A 28 11.92 -3.49 11.30
CA ILE A 28 10.55 -3.44 10.76
C ILE A 28 9.63 -4.23 11.68
N MET A 29 8.47 -3.66 11.98
CA MET A 29 7.45 -4.33 12.78
C MET A 29 6.47 -5.08 11.90
N LEU A 30 6.34 -6.38 12.15
CA LEU A 30 5.31 -7.24 11.59
C LEU A 30 4.27 -7.60 12.66
N TYR A 31 3.04 -7.76 12.21
CA TYR A 31 1.91 -8.21 13.00
C TYR A 31 1.31 -9.44 12.34
N ARG A 32 1.16 -10.52 13.10
CA ARG A 32 0.67 -11.79 12.58
C ARG A 32 -0.54 -12.29 13.35
N ILE A 33 -1.47 -12.88 12.61
CA ILE A 33 -2.53 -13.73 13.17
C ILE A 33 -2.43 -15.05 12.40
N PRO A 34 -1.69 -16.04 12.94
CA PRO A 34 -1.48 -17.32 12.28
C PRO A 34 -2.79 -18.09 12.17
N ASN A 35 -3.06 -18.66 11.01
CA ASN A 35 -4.12 -19.60 10.72
C ASN A 35 -3.65 -20.61 9.67
N ASP A 36 -4.43 -21.66 9.42
CA ASP A 36 -4.10 -22.73 8.48
C ASP A 36 -4.48 -22.41 7.01
N GLY A 37 -5.15 -21.28 6.78
CA GLY A 37 -5.64 -20.89 5.47
C GLY A 37 -4.62 -20.11 4.62
N HIS A 38 -5.11 -19.46 3.59
CA HIS A 38 -4.30 -18.69 2.67
C HIS A 38 -3.64 -17.50 3.35
N LYS A 39 -2.35 -17.28 3.04
CA LYS A 39 -1.57 -16.14 3.56
C LYS A 39 -1.92 -14.84 2.87
N ILE A 40 -2.21 -13.81 3.65
CA ILE A 40 -2.51 -12.46 3.18
C ILE A 40 -1.52 -11.45 3.79
N LEU A 41 -0.91 -10.62 2.94
CA LEU A 41 -0.06 -9.52 3.37
C LEU A 41 -0.81 -8.19 3.29
N PHE A 42 -0.71 -7.37 4.33
CA PHE A 42 -1.26 -6.01 4.37
C PHE A 42 -0.16 -4.96 4.31
N VAL A 43 -0.29 -4.01 3.37
CA VAL A 43 0.68 -2.92 3.14
C VAL A 43 -0.04 -1.58 3.18
N HIS A 44 0.22 -0.78 4.20
CA HIS A 44 -0.44 0.52 4.39
C HIS A 44 0.17 1.63 3.52
N GLY A 45 -0.50 2.79 3.43
CA GLY A 45 -0.04 3.97 2.71
C GLY A 45 0.82 4.93 3.55
N TRP A 46 1.20 6.04 2.93
CA TRP A 46 1.97 7.11 3.59
C TRP A 46 1.24 7.65 4.82
N ASN A 47 1.97 7.91 5.89
CA ASN A 47 1.42 8.27 7.20
C ASN A 47 0.42 7.25 7.78
N GLY A 48 0.43 6.02 7.26
CA GLY A 48 -0.40 4.93 7.72
C GLY A 48 0.25 4.07 8.80
N ARG A 49 -0.39 2.93 9.07
CA ARG A 49 0.08 1.84 9.94
C ARG A 49 -0.80 0.61 9.75
N SER A 50 -0.30 -0.54 10.10
CA SER A 50 -0.98 -1.84 9.98
C SER A 50 -2.36 -1.89 10.66
N SER A 51 -2.48 -1.30 11.85
CA SER A 51 -3.73 -1.31 12.62
C SER A 51 -4.91 -0.59 11.96
N GLN A 52 -4.68 0.20 10.91
CA GLN A 52 -5.77 0.85 10.16
C GLN A 52 -6.66 -0.15 9.42
N PHE A 53 -6.12 -1.32 9.08
CA PHE A 53 -6.84 -2.41 8.43
C PHE A 53 -7.63 -3.31 9.39
N TYR A 54 -7.71 -2.96 10.68
CA TYR A 54 -8.23 -3.83 11.73
C TYR A 54 -9.54 -4.54 11.36
N ARG A 55 -10.46 -3.87 10.66
CA ARG A 55 -11.76 -4.42 10.27
C ARG A 55 -11.65 -5.52 9.21
N ILE A 56 -10.84 -5.29 8.18
CA ILE A 56 -10.59 -6.27 7.12
C ILE A 56 -9.80 -7.45 7.70
N ILE A 57 -8.76 -7.16 8.51
CA ILE A 57 -7.94 -8.17 9.18
C ILE A 57 -8.81 -9.07 10.09
N GLU A 58 -9.68 -8.49 10.90
CA GLU A 58 -10.58 -9.23 11.79
C GLU A 58 -11.48 -10.16 10.98
N LEU A 59 -12.14 -9.65 9.95
CA LEU A 59 -13.03 -10.46 9.11
C LEU A 59 -12.27 -11.62 8.42
N LEU A 60 -11.11 -11.37 7.84
CA LEU A 60 -10.32 -12.40 7.16
C LEU A 60 -9.77 -13.43 8.17
N SER A 61 -9.25 -12.99 9.30
CA SER A 61 -8.72 -13.87 10.34
C SER A 61 -9.83 -14.78 10.92
N ASP A 62 -11.02 -14.24 11.17
CA ASP A 62 -12.17 -15.02 11.67
C ASP A 62 -12.67 -16.05 10.62
N ASN A 63 -12.32 -15.86 9.34
CA ASN A 63 -12.57 -16.79 8.24
C ASN A 63 -11.35 -17.66 7.87
N GLY A 64 -10.36 -17.75 8.77
CA GLY A 64 -9.26 -18.70 8.68
C GLY A 64 -8.06 -18.29 7.84
N TYR A 65 -7.99 -17.06 7.33
CA TYR A 65 -6.81 -16.58 6.61
C TYR A 65 -5.62 -16.34 7.54
N ASP A 66 -4.41 -16.73 7.12
CA ASP A 66 -3.15 -16.43 7.81
C ASP A 66 -2.72 -14.98 7.47
N ILE A 67 -2.74 -14.12 8.47
CA ILE A 67 -2.54 -12.68 8.30
C ILE A 67 -1.13 -12.26 8.65
N THR A 68 -0.53 -11.46 7.77
CA THR A 68 0.67 -10.68 8.04
C THR A 68 0.42 -9.22 7.68
N ALA A 69 0.69 -8.30 8.58
CA ALA A 69 0.65 -6.85 8.30
C ALA A 69 1.98 -6.21 8.66
N VAL A 70 2.46 -5.29 7.83
CA VAL A 70 3.76 -4.63 8.00
C VAL A 70 3.57 -3.14 8.29
N ASP A 71 4.22 -2.64 9.34
CA ASP A 71 4.46 -1.21 9.48
C ASP A 71 5.69 -0.84 8.63
N LEU A 72 5.49 0.02 7.64
CA LEU A 72 6.53 0.44 6.69
C LEU A 72 7.67 1.21 7.39
N PRO A 73 8.89 1.30 6.81
CA PRO A 73 9.97 2.11 7.36
C PRO A 73 9.51 3.54 7.62
N GLY A 74 9.89 4.11 8.75
CA GLY A 74 9.46 5.45 9.16
C GLY A 74 8.03 5.56 9.70
N HIS A 75 7.25 4.48 9.70
CA HIS A 75 5.83 4.47 10.05
C HIS A 75 5.52 3.52 11.21
N GLY A 76 4.35 3.72 11.81
CA GLY A 76 3.82 2.86 12.84
C GLY A 76 4.79 2.65 14.01
N ARG A 77 5.17 1.39 14.27
CA ARG A 77 6.14 0.98 15.29
C ARG A 77 7.47 0.50 14.72
N SER A 78 7.66 0.57 13.40
CA SER A 78 8.96 0.37 12.75
C SER A 78 9.93 1.50 13.07
N THR A 79 11.22 1.31 12.77
CA THR A 79 12.25 2.33 13.03
C THR A 79 11.85 3.68 12.45
N ARG A 80 11.87 4.70 13.28
CA ARG A 80 11.62 6.09 12.87
C ARG A 80 12.77 6.59 12.03
N SER A 81 12.53 6.79 10.76
CA SER A 81 13.54 7.19 9.78
C SER A 81 12.88 7.86 8.57
N ILE A 82 13.69 8.50 7.74
CA ILE A 82 13.28 8.89 6.40
C ILE A 82 13.10 7.60 5.58
N THR A 83 12.09 7.56 4.72
CA THR A 83 11.83 6.47 3.78
C THR A 83 11.41 7.03 2.43
N ASN A 84 11.44 6.18 1.41
CA ASN A 84 11.08 6.51 0.03
C ASN A 84 10.41 5.31 -0.66
N LEU A 85 9.88 5.53 -1.86
CA LEU A 85 9.18 4.49 -2.62
C LEU A 85 10.09 3.31 -3.00
N PRO A 86 11.32 3.48 -3.51
CA PRO A 86 12.25 2.37 -3.74
C PRO A 86 12.43 1.49 -2.52
N GLU A 87 12.77 2.07 -1.36
CA GLU A 87 12.97 1.32 -0.12
C GLU A 87 11.72 0.52 0.31
N ILE A 88 10.54 1.12 0.19
CA ILE A 88 9.29 0.42 0.52
C ILE A 88 9.02 -0.71 -0.49
N THR A 89 9.31 -0.50 -1.76
CA THR A 89 9.19 -1.52 -2.82
C THR A 89 10.10 -2.72 -2.52
N ASP A 90 11.36 -2.46 -2.19
CA ASP A 90 12.34 -3.50 -1.86
C ASP A 90 11.92 -4.29 -0.62
N LEU A 91 11.40 -3.61 0.41
CA LEU A 91 10.86 -4.28 1.60
C LEU A 91 9.68 -5.19 1.26
N VAL A 92 8.72 -4.73 0.46
CA VAL A 92 7.57 -5.56 0.03
C VAL A 92 8.07 -6.78 -0.76
N SER A 93 9.05 -6.59 -1.65
CA SER A 93 9.67 -7.68 -2.41
C SER A 93 10.39 -8.68 -1.48
N GLU A 94 11.14 -8.20 -0.49
CA GLU A 94 11.80 -9.04 0.52
C GLU A 94 10.81 -9.88 1.32
N ILE A 95 9.75 -9.24 1.87
CA ILE A 95 8.74 -9.92 2.68
C ILE A 95 8.02 -10.98 1.84
N THR A 96 7.65 -10.66 0.60
CA THR A 96 6.96 -11.62 -0.27
C THR A 96 7.82 -12.84 -0.60
N LYS A 97 9.12 -12.67 -0.79
CA LYS A 97 10.07 -13.75 -1.09
C LYS A 97 10.43 -14.57 0.14
N SER A 98 10.69 -13.92 1.28
CA SER A 98 11.22 -14.60 2.48
C SER A 98 10.14 -15.26 3.34
N ARG A 99 8.89 -14.76 3.29
CA ARG A 99 7.79 -15.21 4.15
C ARG A 99 6.59 -15.76 3.38
N GLY A 100 6.66 -15.70 2.05
CA GLY A 100 5.62 -16.24 1.16
C GLY A 100 5.61 -17.79 1.13
N PRO A 101 4.87 -18.41 0.20
CA PRO A 101 4.07 -17.67 -0.79
C PRO A 101 2.82 -17.02 -0.16
N TYR A 102 2.51 -15.81 -0.60
CA TYR A 102 1.26 -15.13 -0.27
C TYR A 102 0.21 -15.43 -1.35
N HIS A 103 -1.02 -15.75 -0.92
CA HIS A 103 -2.16 -15.84 -1.82
C HIS A 103 -2.57 -14.45 -2.30
N GLY A 104 -2.65 -13.48 -1.38
CA GLY A 104 -3.04 -12.13 -1.71
C GLY A 104 -2.26 -11.05 -0.98
N ILE A 105 -2.22 -9.86 -1.59
CA ILE A 105 -1.73 -8.64 -0.94
C ILE A 105 -2.85 -7.61 -0.94
N ILE A 106 -3.11 -7.01 0.22
CA ILE A 106 -4.09 -5.93 0.40
C ILE A 106 -3.32 -4.65 0.70
N CYS A 107 -3.46 -3.67 -0.18
CA CYS A 107 -2.71 -2.43 -0.12
C CYS A 107 -3.62 -1.22 0.01
N HIS A 108 -3.13 -0.20 0.70
CA HIS A 108 -3.79 1.10 0.75
C HIS A 108 -2.90 2.19 0.17
N SER A 109 -3.48 3.05 -0.67
CA SER A 109 -2.85 4.27 -1.15
C SER A 109 -1.43 4.02 -1.72
N PHE A 110 -0.41 4.65 -1.16
CA PHE A 110 0.99 4.52 -1.54
C PHE A 110 1.54 3.08 -1.42
N GLY A 111 1.01 2.28 -0.49
CA GLY A 111 1.35 0.86 -0.38
C GLY A 111 1.01 0.06 -1.64
N GLY A 112 -0.03 0.46 -2.38
CA GLY A 112 -0.38 -0.13 -3.66
C GLY A 112 0.66 0.14 -4.74
N VAL A 113 1.22 1.36 -4.77
CA VAL A 113 2.30 1.71 -5.70
C VAL A 113 3.54 0.85 -5.45
N ALA A 114 3.89 0.67 -4.16
CA ALA A 114 5.03 -0.17 -3.78
C ALA A 114 4.80 -1.64 -4.14
N ALA A 115 3.59 -2.18 -3.90
CA ALA A 115 3.26 -3.57 -4.24
C ALA A 115 3.31 -3.82 -5.76
N LEU A 116 2.77 -2.91 -6.58
CA LEU A 116 2.83 -3.01 -8.04
C LEU A 116 4.27 -2.92 -8.55
N ASN A 117 5.10 -2.04 -7.98
CA ASN A 117 6.53 -2.01 -8.30
C ASN A 117 7.25 -3.29 -7.85
N ALA A 118 6.87 -3.89 -6.71
CA ALA A 118 7.43 -5.17 -6.27
C ALA A 118 7.09 -6.32 -7.24
N VAL A 119 5.86 -6.33 -7.83
CA VAL A 119 5.50 -7.28 -8.91
C VAL A 119 6.42 -7.10 -10.10
N ARG A 120 6.67 -5.87 -10.54
CA ARG A 120 7.63 -5.57 -11.61
C ARG A 120 9.04 -6.10 -11.30
N LEU A 121 9.43 -6.14 -10.03
CA LEU A 121 10.70 -6.70 -9.54
C LEU A 121 10.64 -8.20 -9.25
N GLY A 122 9.57 -8.89 -9.66
CA GLY A 122 9.43 -10.34 -9.57
C GLY A 122 8.77 -10.85 -8.28
N ALA A 123 8.14 -10.01 -7.47
CA ALA A 123 7.27 -10.49 -6.39
C ALA A 123 6.03 -11.17 -6.99
N THR A 124 5.63 -12.31 -6.42
CA THR A 124 4.51 -13.12 -6.93
C THR A 124 3.44 -13.34 -5.86
N PHE A 125 2.20 -13.18 -6.23
CA PHE A 125 0.99 -13.49 -5.47
C PHE A 125 -0.18 -13.60 -6.44
N GLN A 126 -1.24 -14.30 -6.05
CA GLN A 126 -2.35 -14.61 -6.95
C GLN A 126 -3.37 -13.48 -7.04
N LYS A 127 -3.63 -12.80 -5.93
CA LYS A 127 -4.63 -11.76 -5.79
C LYS A 127 -4.02 -10.44 -5.31
N LEU A 128 -4.48 -9.32 -5.86
CA LEU A 128 -4.11 -7.98 -5.39
C LEU A 128 -5.37 -7.18 -5.06
N VAL A 129 -5.38 -6.52 -3.91
CA VAL A 129 -6.43 -5.57 -3.55
C VAL A 129 -5.80 -4.19 -3.38
N LEU A 130 -6.24 -3.23 -4.19
CA LEU A 130 -5.83 -1.84 -4.14
C LEU A 130 -6.98 -1.00 -3.57
N ILE A 131 -6.84 -0.53 -2.34
CA ILE A 131 -7.83 0.35 -1.69
C ILE A 131 -7.32 1.78 -1.79
N SER A 132 -8.09 2.66 -2.43
CA SER A 132 -7.75 4.07 -2.66
C SER A 132 -6.32 4.25 -3.23
N PRO A 133 -5.95 3.62 -4.37
CA PRO A 133 -4.62 3.82 -4.96
C PRO A 133 -4.33 5.31 -5.11
N GLY A 134 -3.13 5.75 -4.64
CA GLY A 134 -2.87 7.17 -4.41
C GLY A 134 -2.05 7.89 -5.46
N VAL A 135 -1.33 7.15 -6.31
CA VAL A 135 -0.39 7.71 -7.30
C VAL A 135 -0.42 6.88 -8.56
N TYR A 136 -0.55 7.52 -9.71
CA TYR A 136 -0.40 6.91 -11.02
C TYR A 136 0.90 7.37 -11.69
N GLU A 137 1.12 8.69 -11.75
CA GLU A 137 2.34 9.31 -12.23
C GLU A 137 3.09 9.99 -11.09
N ILE A 138 4.42 9.87 -11.07
CA ILE A 138 5.24 10.44 -9.99
C ILE A 138 5.38 11.96 -10.10
N LYS A 139 5.59 12.51 -11.29
CA LYS A 139 5.82 13.95 -11.44
C LYS A 139 4.64 14.81 -10.99
N PRO A 140 3.37 14.49 -11.32
CA PRO A 140 2.20 15.17 -10.77
C PRO A 140 2.09 15.09 -9.24
N MET A 141 2.53 13.98 -8.64
CA MET A 141 2.60 13.87 -7.17
C MET A 141 3.57 14.90 -6.58
N PHE A 142 4.76 15.08 -7.16
CA PHE A 142 5.70 16.12 -6.72
C PHE A 142 5.13 17.52 -6.86
N LYS A 143 4.44 17.82 -7.98
CA LYS A 143 3.74 19.11 -8.17
C LYS A 143 2.70 19.36 -7.08
N THR A 144 1.84 18.38 -6.84
CA THR A 144 0.84 18.47 -5.77
C THR A 144 1.47 18.71 -4.41
N PHE A 145 2.58 18.03 -4.10
CA PHE A 145 3.32 18.20 -2.86
C PHE A 145 3.88 19.64 -2.72
N VAL A 146 4.51 20.15 -3.76
CA VAL A 146 5.05 21.52 -3.80
C VAL A 146 3.95 22.56 -3.63
N GLY A 147 2.79 22.35 -4.28
CA GLY A 147 1.63 23.24 -4.20
C GLY A 147 1.07 23.39 -2.79
N LEU A 148 1.20 22.36 -1.92
CA LEU A 148 0.79 22.46 -0.51
C LEU A 148 1.54 23.54 0.28
N PHE A 149 2.73 23.95 -0.19
CA PHE A 149 3.54 25.00 0.42
C PHE A 149 3.39 26.36 -0.28
N GLY A 150 2.49 26.47 -1.28
CA GLY A 150 2.29 27.69 -2.05
C GLY A 150 3.50 28.10 -2.91
N LEU A 151 4.34 27.13 -3.29
CA LEU A 151 5.52 27.32 -4.13
C LEU A 151 5.18 27.12 -5.61
N ASP A 152 6.05 27.61 -6.52
CA ASP A 152 5.93 27.34 -7.94
C ASP A 152 6.05 25.85 -8.21
N GLU A 153 4.92 25.23 -8.59
CA GLU A 153 4.81 23.78 -8.73
C GLU A 153 5.73 23.22 -9.83
N GLU A 154 5.86 23.92 -10.96
CA GLU A 154 6.69 23.46 -12.07
C GLU A 154 8.17 23.53 -11.72
N TYR A 155 8.63 24.69 -11.25
CA TYR A 155 10.02 24.94 -10.94
C TYR A 155 10.55 24.05 -9.81
N TYR A 156 9.81 23.93 -8.71
CA TYR A 156 10.28 23.17 -7.55
C TYR A 156 10.05 21.67 -7.68
N ALA A 157 9.00 21.22 -8.40
CA ALA A 157 8.82 19.80 -8.63
C ALA A 157 9.93 19.22 -9.51
N ASP A 158 10.37 19.92 -10.56
CA ASP A 158 11.49 19.48 -11.38
C ASP A 158 12.78 19.35 -10.57
N ARG A 159 13.07 20.33 -9.72
CA ARG A 159 14.26 20.29 -8.84
C ARG A 159 14.20 19.17 -7.80
N LEU A 160 13.03 18.90 -7.22
CA LEU A 160 12.86 17.77 -6.31
C LEU A 160 13.01 16.43 -7.03
N PHE A 161 12.54 16.37 -8.26
CA PHE A 161 12.69 15.19 -9.11
C PHE A 161 14.16 14.91 -9.42
N ASP A 162 14.90 15.91 -9.88
CA ASP A 162 16.36 15.83 -10.15
C ASP A 162 17.15 15.50 -8.87
N LEU A 163 16.78 16.11 -7.75
CA LEU A 163 17.40 15.83 -6.45
C LEU A 163 17.16 14.37 -6.03
N ALA A 164 15.95 13.88 -6.18
CA ALA A 164 15.63 12.48 -5.84
C ALA A 164 16.41 11.50 -6.74
N GLU A 165 16.50 11.77 -8.03
CA GLU A 165 17.35 11.00 -8.96
C GLU A 165 18.81 10.99 -8.53
N SER A 166 19.35 12.16 -8.19
CA SER A 166 20.74 12.31 -7.71
C SER A 166 20.99 11.54 -6.40
N LEU A 167 20.04 11.54 -5.48
CA LEU A 167 20.18 10.90 -4.16
C LEU A 167 20.04 9.39 -4.22
N TYR A 168 19.19 8.87 -5.11
CA TYR A 168 18.80 7.46 -5.13
C TYR A 168 19.31 6.69 -6.33
N GLY A 169 19.97 7.36 -7.30
CA GLY A 169 20.59 6.75 -8.46
C GLY A 169 19.62 6.16 -9.49
N ALA A 170 18.32 6.46 -9.35
CA ALA A 170 17.28 6.05 -10.29
C ALA A 170 16.25 7.15 -10.45
N SER A 171 15.76 7.33 -11.68
CA SER A 171 14.73 8.35 -11.93
C SER A 171 13.45 8.03 -11.17
N PRO A 172 12.90 8.95 -10.37
CA PRO A 172 11.62 8.73 -9.69
C PRO A 172 10.50 8.34 -10.66
N GLY A 173 10.54 8.82 -11.91
CA GLY A 173 9.57 8.50 -12.95
C GLY A 173 9.49 7.00 -13.28
N GLU A 174 10.55 6.24 -13.07
CA GLU A 174 10.54 4.79 -13.31
C GLU A 174 9.59 4.03 -12.39
N PHE A 175 9.24 4.60 -11.24
CA PHE A 175 8.30 4.04 -10.26
C PHE A 175 6.85 4.43 -10.52
N GLY A 176 6.59 5.26 -11.54
CA GLY A 176 5.24 5.62 -11.95
C GLY A 176 4.48 4.43 -12.52
N LEU A 177 3.21 4.26 -12.14
CA LEU A 177 2.37 3.17 -12.61
C LEU A 177 2.03 3.31 -14.11
N ASP A 178 2.04 4.53 -14.63
CA ASP A 178 1.90 4.85 -16.06
C ASP A 178 2.90 4.13 -16.96
N ARG A 179 4.03 3.69 -16.40
CA ARG A 179 5.11 3.04 -17.14
C ARG A 179 4.89 1.54 -17.38
N PHE A 180 4.15 0.88 -16.49
CA PHE A 180 4.12 -0.59 -16.50
C PHE A 180 2.80 -1.22 -16.03
N SER A 181 1.80 -0.43 -15.61
CA SER A 181 0.52 -1.00 -15.13
C SER A 181 -0.13 -1.94 -16.14
N ASN A 182 -0.01 -1.65 -17.44
CA ASN A 182 -0.51 -2.49 -18.53
C ASN A 182 0.19 -3.86 -18.68
N GLN A 183 1.31 -4.06 -17.98
CA GLN A 183 2.05 -5.33 -17.96
C GLN A 183 1.65 -6.21 -16.76
N ILE A 184 0.87 -5.67 -15.81
CA ILE A 184 0.42 -6.40 -14.64
C ILE A 184 -0.76 -7.30 -15.03
N GLU A 185 -0.59 -8.60 -14.78
CA GLU A 185 -1.60 -9.63 -15.10
C GLU A 185 -2.25 -10.23 -13.84
N THR A 186 -1.76 -9.87 -12.65
CA THR A 186 -2.31 -10.30 -11.37
C THR A 186 -3.79 -9.91 -11.27
N GLU A 187 -4.63 -10.87 -10.89
CA GLU A 187 -6.05 -10.62 -10.64
C GLU A 187 -6.21 -9.56 -9.54
N THR A 188 -6.85 -8.43 -9.86
CA THR A 188 -6.82 -7.24 -9.00
C THR A 188 -8.22 -6.68 -8.74
N LEU A 189 -8.55 -6.49 -7.46
CA LEU A 189 -9.68 -5.69 -7.02
C LEU A 189 -9.22 -4.27 -6.70
N ILE A 190 -9.82 -3.28 -7.34
CA ILE A 190 -9.59 -1.86 -7.07
C ILE A 190 -10.83 -1.31 -6.37
N VAL A 191 -10.69 -0.81 -5.14
CA VAL A 191 -11.77 -0.18 -4.37
C VAL A 191 -11.42 1.29 -4.14
N HIS A 192 -12.29 2.22 -4.56
CA HIS A 192 -12.03 3.64 -4.41
C HIS A 192 -13.29 4.42 -4.03
N CYS A 193 -13.14 5.46 -3.20
CA CYS A 193 -14.25 6.33 -2.84
C CYS A 193 -14.30 7.55 -3.78
N VAL A 194 -15.44 7.82 -4.40
CA VAL A 194 -15.59 8.98 -5.31
C VAL A 194 -15.35 10.33 -4.63
N ASP A 195 -15.56 10.38 -3.31
CA ASP A 195 -15.37 11.60 -2.47
C ASP A 195 -13.98 11.65 -1.83
N ASP A 196 -13.03 10.84 -2.31
CA ASP A 196 -11.66 10.83 -1.81
C ASP A 196 -10.97 12.16 -2.14
N LYS A 197 -10.55 12.90 -1.09
CA LYS A 197 -9.89 14.21 -1.21
C LYS A 197 -8.37 14.10 -1.22
N GLU A 198 -7.81 12.96 -0.85
CA GLU A 198 -6.36 12.72 -0.79
C GLU A 198 -5.86 12.07 -2.10
N ALA A 199 -6.67 11.20 -2.71
CA ALA A 199 -6.38 10.56 -4.00
C ALA A 199 -7.60 10.66 -4.93
N LYS A 200 -7.39 11.16 -6.14
CA LYS A 200 -8.47 11.33 -7.11
C LYS A 200 -8.95 9.97 -7.64
N LYS A 201 -10.27 9.78 -7.78
CA LYS A 201 -10.86 8.53 -8.31
C LYS A 201 -10.37 8.19 -9.71
N GLU A 202 -9.95 9.19 -10.48
CA GLU A 202 -9.42 9.02 -11.83
C GLU A 202 -8.20 8.09 -11.85
N ILE A 203 -7.41 8.06 -10.78
CA ILE A 203 -6.28 7.12 -10.63
C ILE A 203 -6.78 5.66 -10.66
N ALA A 204 -7.83 5.37 -9.90
CA ALA A 204 -8.42 4.02 -9.87
C ALA A 204 -9.06 3.65 -11.21
N VAL A 205 -9.73 4.60 -11.87
CA VAL A 205 -10.34 4.40 -13.19
C VAL A 205 -9.27 4.15 -14.26
N THR A 206 -8.18 4.93 -14.24
CA THR A 206 -7.07 4.74 -15.18
C THR A 206 -6.37 3.40 -14.97
N LEU A 207 -6.06 3.04 -13.72
CA LEU A 207 -5.49 1.72 -13.40
C LEU A 207 -6.39 0.57 -13.88
N HIS A 208 -7.71 0.69 -13.68
CA HIS A 208 -8.66 -0.31 -14.17
C HIS A 208 -8.67 -0.40 -15.70
N SER A 209 -8.48 0.72 -16.39
CA SER A 209 -8.41 0.73 -17.87
C SER A 209 -7.11 0.11 -18.38
N ASP A 210 -6.01 0.32 -17.69
CA ASP A 210 -4.67 -0.09 -18.15
C ASP A 210 -4.32 -1.52 -17.77
N MET A 211 -4.64 -1.93 -16.55
CA MET A 211 -4.35 -3.27 -16.06
C MET A 211 -5.34 -4.28 -16.64
N LYS A 212 -4.83 -5.45 -16.94
CA LYS A 212 -5.68 -6.59 -17.36
C LYS A 212 -6.53 -7.11 -16.18
N ASN A 213 -7.14 -8.08 -16.08
CA ASN A 213 -7.75 -8.84 -14.97
C ASN A 213 -8.13 -8.00 -13.72
N THR A 214 -8.78 -6.85 -13.93
CA THR A 214 -9.18 -5.97 -12.81
C THR A 214 -10.70 -5.87 -12.66
N VAL A 215 -11.15 -5.72 -11.42
CA VAL A 215 -12.51 -5.33 -11.05
C VAL A 215 -12.42 -3.99 -10.31
N LEU A 216 -13.18 -2.99 -10.76
CA LEU A 216 -13.28 -1.69 -10.10
C LEU A 216 -14.58 -1.59 -9.32
N HIS A 217 -14.48 -1.25 -8.03
CA HIS A 217 -15.61 -0.96 -7.17
C HIS A 217 -15.51 0.47 -6.61
N LEU A 218 -16.47 1.33 -6.97
CA LEU A 218 -16.54 2.71 -6.47
C LEU A 218 -17.52 2.78 -5.30
N THR A 219 -17.09 3.41 -4.21
CA THR A 219 -17.89 3.70 -3.02
C THR A 219 -18.14 5.20 -2.90
N GLU A 220 -19.08 5.60 -2.02
CA GLU A 220 -19.39 7.00 -1.73
C GLU A 220 -19.37 7.27 -0.22
N GLY A 221 -19.08 8.50 0.18
CA GLY A 221 -19.14 8.95 1.57
C GLY A 221 -18.03 8.48 2.50
N LEU A 222 -17.13 7.59 2.07
CA LEU A 222 -16.10 6.99 2.92
C LEU A 222 -14.79 7.82 2.94
N GLY A 223 -14.40 8.40 1.81
CA GLY A 223 -13.12 9.10 1.63
C GLY A 223 -11.92 8.17 1.80
N HIS A 224 -10.72 8.74 1.84
CA HIS A 224 -9.44 8.02 1.73
C HIS A 224 -9.16 7.00 2.84
N ARG A 225 -9.61 7.27 4.07
CA ARG A 225 -9.20 6.46 5.25
C ARG A 225 -10.34 5.68 5.89
N ARG A 226 -11.58 6.19 5.83
CA ARG A 226 -12.72 5.46 6.42
C ARG A 226 -13.06 4.22 5.64
N ILE A 227 -12.75 4.17 4.35
CA ILE A 227 -12.89 3.03 3.45
C ILE A 227 -12.22 1.76 4.00
N LEU A 228 -11.09 1.87 4.73
CA LEU A 228 -10.37 0.74 5.34
C LEU A 228 -11.13 0.05 6.49
N ARG A 229 -12.17 0.66 7.01
CA ARG A 229 -12.93 0.18 8.16
C ARG A 229 -14.43 0.02 7.88
N ASP A 230 -14.81 0.17 6.63
CA ASP A 230 -16.18 -0.05 6.18
C ASP A 230 -16.47 -1.57 6.07
N GLU A 231 -17.59 -2.02 6.60
CA GLU A 231 -17.96 -3.44 6.63
C GLU A 231 -18.20 -4.01 5.24
N LYS A 232 -18.86 -3.23 4.37
CA LYS A 232 -19.14 -3.67 2.99
C LYS A 232 -17.86 -3.79 2.17
N VAL A 233 -16.90 -2.88 2.41
CA VAL A 233 -15.57 -2.98 1.77
C VAL A 233 -14.83 -4.21 2.29
N ALA A 234 -14.89 -4.52 3.58
CA ALA A 234 -14.27 -5.72 4.13
C ALA A 234 -14.88 -7.00 3.54
N GLU A 235 -16.22 -7.07 3.44
CA GLU A 235 -16.93 -8.19 2.80
C GLU A 235 -16.59 -8.33 1.31
N LEU A 236 -16.50 -7.20 0.59
CA LEU A 236 -16.10 -7.18 -0.82
C LEU A 236 -14.68 -7.74 -1.01
N VAL A 237 -13.76 -7.36 -0.15
CA VAL A 237 -12.36 -7.86 -0.16
C VAL A 237 -12.35 -9.36 0.13
N MET A 238 -13.08 -9.83 1.14
CA MET A 238 -13.16 -11.25 1.49
C MET A 238 -13.74 -12.08 0.34
N ASN A 239 -14.81 -11.60 -0.31
CA ASN A 239 -15.45 -12.32 -1.42
C ASN A 239 -14.57 -12.37 -2.69
N PHE A 240 -13.62 -11.45 -2.82
CA PHE A 240 -12.68 -11.42 -3.93
C PHE A 240 -11.53 -12.41 -3.71
N LEU A 241 -11.06 -12.60 -2.47
CA LEU A 241 -9.94 -13.48 -2.10
C LEU A 241 -10.34 -14.96 -2.18
#